data_a62893fdf241973bff25042296693f4a
#
_entry.id   a62893fdf241973bff25042296693f4a
#
_cell.length_a   1.000
_cell.length_b   1.000
_cell.length_c   1.000
_cell.angle_alpha   90.00
_cell.angle_beta   90.00
_cell.angle_gamma   90.00
#
_symmetry.space_group_name_H-M   'P 1'
#
loop_
_entity.id
_entity.type
_entity.pdbx_description
1 polymer ?
#
loop_
_entity_poly.entity_id
_entity_poly.type
_entity_poly.pdbx_seq_one_letter_code
_entity_poly.pdbx_strand_id
1 'polypeptide(L)'
;MANIDIEVAGRRYNVACRDGEEEHLHSVAAEVDRRAQDAAAALGSLTETRQLLFAALLIADDIKELRAGAGIPDPVPPPPDPAIAQALERLATRVEALADSLERSA
;
A
#
# COMPACT_ATOMS: atom_id res chain seq x y z
N MET A 1 -1.42 4.20 -23.87
CA MET A 1 -1.75 3.53 -22.60
C MET A 1 -2.97 2.63 -22.80
N ALA A 2 -2.92 1.46 -22.27
CA ALA A 2 -4.04 0.52 -22.30
C ALA A 2 -4.76 0.52 -20.96
N ASN A 3 -6.01 0.07 -20.97
CA ASN A 3 -6.75 -0.20 -19.75
C ASN A 3 -7.16 -1.66 -19.75
N ILE A 4 -7.01 -2.32 -18.62
CA ILE A 4 -7.44 -3.71 -18.46
C ILE A 4 -8.33 -3.85 -17.23
N ASP A 5 -9.19 -4.85 -17.26
CA ASP A 5 -9.98 -5.23 -16.09
C ASP A 5 -9.25 -6.35 -15.35
N ILE A 6 -9.05 -6.15 -14.07
CA ILE A 6 -8.50 -7.17 -13.18
C ILE A 6 -9.56 -7.56 -12.16
N GLU A 7 -9.50 -8.78 -11.69
CA GLU A 7 -10.36 -9.26 -10.62
C GLU A 7 -9.53 -9.59 -9.39
N VAL A 8 -9.84 -8.90 -8.29
CA VAL A 8 -9.16 -9.10 -7.01
C VAL A 8 -10.19 -9.12 -5.90
N ALA A 9 -10.12 -10.11 -5.03
CA ALA A 9 -11.04 -10.26 -3.90
C ALA A 9 -12.52 -10.31 -4.33
N GLY A 10 -12.79 -10.92 -5.50
CA GLY A 10 -14.13 -11.03 -6.05
C GLY A 10 -14.69 -9.77 -6.68
N ARG A 11 -13.89 -8.73 -6.83
CA ARG A 11 -14.29 -7.45 -7.41
C ARG A 11 -13.47 -7.13 -8.65
N ARG A 12 -14.09 -6.43 -9.58
CA ARG A 12 -13.42 -5.97 -10.79
C ARG A 12 -12.94 -4.55 -10.66
N TYR A 13 -11.73 -4.33 -11.16
CA TYR A 13 -11.11 -3.01 -11.20
C TYR A 13 -10.58 -2.75 -12.59
N ASN A 14 -10.85 -1.57 -13.14
CA ASN A 14 -10.24 -1.13 -14.38
C ASN A 14 -8.96 -0.38 -14.05
N VAL A 15 -7.83 -0.84 -14.59
CA VAL A 15 -6.51 -0.30 -14.28
C VAL A 15 -5.79 0.07 -15.55
N ALA A 16 -5.18 1.25 -15.55
CA ALA A 16 -4.34 1.69 -16.66
C ALA A 16 -2.96 1.01 -16.58
N CYS A 17 -2.45 0.61 -17.73
CA CYS A 17 -1.11 0.06 -17.84
C CYS A 17 -0.44 0.56 -19.12
N ARG A 18 0.86 0.32 -19.23
CA ARG A 18 1.59 0.63 -20.46
C ARG A 18 1.26 -0.42 -21.52
N ASP A 19 1.28 0.03 -22.78
CA ASP A 19 1.09 -0.89 -23.89
C ASP A 19 2.15 -2.01 -23.87
N GLY A 20 1.69 -3.24 -24.01
CA GLY A 20 2.54 -4.41 -23.95
C GLY A 20 2.75 -5.02 -22.57
N GLU A 21 2.25 -4.38 -21.51
CA GLU A 21 2.39 -4.88 -20.13
C GLU A 21 1.12 -5.53 -19.59
N GLU A 22 0.10 -5.73 -20.42
CA GLU A 22 -1.22 -6.23 -20.01
C GLU A 22 -1.13 -7.61 -19.36
N GLU A 23 -0.40 -8.55 -19.98
CA GLU A 23 -0.24 -9.90 -19.45
C GLU A 23 0.52 -9.90 -18.13
N HIS A 24 1.54 -9.07 -18.02
CA HIS A 24 2.30 -8.93 -16.78
C HIS A 24 1.40 -8.42 -15.65
N LEU A 25 0.58 -7.41 -15.93
CA LEU A 25 -0.33 -6.86 -14.92
C LEU A 25 -1.39 -7.88 -14.51
N HIS A 26 -1.91 -8.67 -15.45
CA HIS A 26 -2.82 -9.77 -15.11
C HIS A 26 -2.15 -10.80 -14.20
N SER A 27 -0.90 -11.14 -14.46
CA SER A 27 -0.13 -12.07 -13.63
C SER A 27 0.09 -11.53 -12.21
N VAL A 28 0.44 -10.26 -12.10
CA VAL A 28 0.63 -9.60 -10.80
C VAL A 28 -0.69 -9.51 -10.05
N ALA A 29 -1.78 -9.16 -10.73
CA ALA A 29 -3.10 -9.10 -10.13
C ALA A 29 -3.56 -10.47 -9.60
N ALA A 30 -3.23 -11.55 -10.31
CA ALA A 30 -3.54 -12.91 -9.85
C ALA A 30 -2.85 -13.25 -8.53
N GLU A 31 -1.62 -12.78 -8.31
CA GLU A 31 -0.91 -12.96 -7.04
C GLU A 31 -1.61 -12.20 -5.90
N VAL A 32 -2.06 -10.97 -6.15
CA VAL A 32 -2.79 -10.19 -5.16
C VAL A 32 -4.11 -10.88 -4.83
N ASP A 33 -4.84 -11.35 -5.83
CA ASP A 33 -6.10 -12.08 -5.65
C ASP A 33 -5.90 -13.34 -4.81
N ARG A 34 -4.87 -14.12 -5.10
CA ARG A 34 -4.55 -15.33 -4.35
C ARG A 34 -4.33 -15.02 -2.87
N ARG A 35 -3.56 -13.99 -2.56
CA ARG A 35 -3.30 -13.60 -1.18
C ARG A 35 -4.53 -12.99 -0.50
N ALA A 36 -5.37 -12.29 -1.25
CA ALA A 36 -6.64 -11.80 -0.73
C ALA A 36 -7.58 -12.95 -0.35
N GLN A 37 -7.61 -14.02 -1.16
CA GLN A 37 -8.37 -15.22 -0.84
C GLN A 37 -7.80 -15.96 0.37
N ASP A 38 -6.48 -16.07 0.50
CA ASP A 38 -5.83 -16.64 1.67
C ASP A 38 -6.21 -15.89 2.95
N ALA A 39 -6.24 -14.56 2.89
CA ALA A 39 -6.64 -13.73 4.02
C ALA A 39 -8.10 -13.98 4.42
N ALA A 40 -8.99 -14.06 3.45
CA ALA A 40 -10.41 -14.34 3.72
C ALA A 40 -10.61 -15.74 4.30
N ALA A 41 -9.87 -16.72 3.82
CA ALA A 41 -9.95 -18.10 4.33
C ALA A 41 -9.45 -18.21 5.77
N ALA A 42 -8.41 -17.45 6.13
CA ALA A 42 -7.82 -17.48 7.45
C ALA A 42 -8.60 -16.66 8.49
N LEU A 43 -9.13 -15.51 8.09
CA LEU A 43 -9.71 -14.53 9.01
C LEU A 43 -11.25 -14.44 8.91
N GLY A 44 -11.85 -15.13 7.96
CA GLY A 44 -13.28 -15.11 7.75
C GLY A 44 -13.74 -13.90 6.95
N SER A 45 -14.95 -13.44 7.22
CA SER A 45 -15.58 -12.37 6.48
C SER A 45 -14.89 -11.04 6.77
N LEU A 46 -14.28 -10.44 5.74
CA LEU A 46 -13.55 -9.18 5.83
C LEU A 46 -14.20 -8.12 4.93
N THR A 47 -14.10 -6.86 5.32
CA THR A 47 -14.39 -5.76 4.41
C THR A 47 -13.37 -5.75 3.28
N GLU A 48 -13.71 -5.17 2.14
CA GLU A 48 -12.80 -5.08 0.99
C GLU A 48 -11.47 -4.42 1.39
N THR A 49 -11.53 -3.31 2.10
CA THR A 49 -10.33 -2.59 2.54
C THR A 49 -9.44 -3.45 3.42
N ARG A 50 -10.02 -4.17 4.38
CA ARG A 50 -9.25 -5.06 5.25
C ARG A 50 -8.68 -6.25 4.49
N GLN A 51 -9.44 -6.82 3.59
CA GLN A 51 -8.98 -7.94 2.78
C GLN A 51 -7.78 -7.55 1.93
N LEU A 52 -7.82 -6.36 1.31
CA LEU A 52 -6.69 -5.84 0.54
C LEU A 52 -5.49 -5.50 1.43
N LEU A 53 -5.72 -4.96 2.63
CA LEU A 53 -4.65 -4.70 3.59
C LEU A 53 -3.92 -5.99 3.98
N PHE A 54 -4.66 -7.04 4.35
CA PHE A 54 -4.05 -8.30 4.73
C PHE A 54 -3.38 -8.99 3.54
N ALA A 55 -3.93 -8.88 2.33
CA ALA A 55 -3.26 -9.36 1.12
C ALA A 55 -1.91 -8.67 0.94
N ALA A 56 -1.87 -7.35 1.10
CA ALA A 56 -0.63 -6.58 1.00
C ALA A 56 0.39 -6.99 2.06
N LEU A 57 -0.05 -7.22 3.30
CA LEU A 57 0.83 -7.67 4.39
C LEU A 57 1.40 -9.06 4.11
N LEU A 58 0.59 -9.98 3.60
CA LEU A 58 1.05 -11.33 3.23
C LEU A 58 2.08 -11.28 2.10
N ILE A 59 1.85 -10.45 1.09
CA ILE A 59 2.78 -10.26 -0.03
C ILE A 59 4.09 -9.65 0.46
N ALA A 60 4.03 -8.64 1.32
CA ALA A 60 5.22 -8.02 1.89
C ALA A 60 6.04 -9.02 2.73
N ASP A 61 5.36 -9.88 3.47
CA ASP A 61 6.00 -10.96 4.23
C ASP A 61 6.71 -11.95 3.30
N ASP A 62 6.06 -12.36 2.20
CA ASP A 62 6.66 -13.21 1.18
C ASP A 62 7.93 -12.57 0.59
N ILE A 63 7.88 -11.28 0.32
CA ILE A 63 9.03 -10.54 -0.22
C ILE A 63 10.19 -10.56 0.78
N LYS A 64 9.92 -10.34 2.04
CA LYS A 64 10.95 -10.38 3.09
C LYS A 64 11.58 -11.77 3.21
N GLU A 65 10.77 -12.82 3.18
CA GLU A 65 11.26 -14.20 3.21
C GLU A 65 12.11 -14.54 1.99
N LEU A 66 11.69 -14.11 0.80
CA LEU A 66 12.45 -14.34 -0.43
C LEU A 66 13.79 -13.61 -0.41
N ARG A 67 13.83 -12.38 0.09
CA ARG A 67 15.07 -11.63 0.25
C ARG A 67 16.01 -12.29 1.25
N ALA A 68 15.49 -12.72 2.38
CA ALA A 68 16.27 -13.42 3.41
C ALA A 68 16.87 -14.71 2.85
N GLY A 69 16.08 -15.50 2.12
CA GLY A 69 16.55 -16.73 1.48
C GLY A 69 17.60 -16.50 0.40
N ALA A 70 17.57 -15.35 -0.26
CA ALA A 70 18.56 -14.98 -1.28
C ALA A 70 19.77 -14.19 -0.71
N GLY A 71 19.77 -13.90 0.59
CA GLY A 71 20.82 -13.10 1.21
C GLY A 71 20.76 -11.62 0.85
N ILE A 72 19.59 -11.12 0.42
CA ILE A 72 19.41 -9.72 0.05
C ILE A 72 18.93 -8.95 1.29
N PRO A 73 19.62 -7.88 1.73
CA PRO A 73 19.17 -7.08 2.86
C PRO A 73 17.89 -6.31 2.53
N ASP A 74 17.11 -5.99 3.56
CA ASP A 74 15.95 -5.12 3.40
C ASP A 74 16.38 -3.75 2.85
N PRO A 75 15.57 -3.15 1.95
CA PRO A 75 15.90 -1.83 1.45
C PRO A 75 15.84 -0.79 2.55
N VAL A 76 16.82 0.10 2.58
CA VAL A 76 16.79 1.25 3.47
C VAL A 76 15.85 2.29 2.85
N PRO A 77 14.88 2.84 3.62
CA PRO A 77 14.03 3.88 3.10
C PRO A 77 14.89 5.06 2.61
N PRO A 78 14.56 5.67 1.45
CA PRO A 78 15.29 6.85 1.01
C PRO A 78 15.15 7.96 2.04
N PRO A 79 16.20 8.78 2.26
CA PRO A 79 16.08 9.91 3.16
C PRO A 79 14.96 10.85 2.68
N PRO A 80 14.15 11.41 3.58
CA PRO A 80 13.09 12.31 3.18
C PRO A 80 13.67 13.53 2.48
N ASP A 81 12.99 14.02 1.44
CA ASP A 81 13.34 15.28 0.79
C ASP A 81 13.32 16.39 1.85
N PRO A 82 14.41 17.17 2.00
CA PRO A 82 14.45 18.26 2.98
C PRO A 82 13.30 19.26 2.84
N ALA A 83 12.84 19.52 1.62
CA ALA A 83 11.70 20.41 1.39
C ALA A 83 10.40 19.87 1.98
N ILE A 84 10.18 18.55 1.87
CA ILE A 84 9.01 17.89 2.45
C ILE A 84 9.09 17.90 3.98
N ALA A 85 10.26 17.59 4.54
CA ALA A 85 10.48 17.61 5.98
C ALA A 85 10.21 19.00 6.56
N GLN A 86 10.71 20.05 5.92
CA GLN A 86 10.48 21.44 6.32
C GLN A 86 8.99 21.83 6.23
N ALA A 87 8.29 21.36 5.19
CA ALA A 87 6.87 21.62 5.03
C ALA A 87 6.06 20.96 6.16
N LEU A 88 6.42 19.74 6.53
CA LEU A 88 5.77 19.02 7.64
C LEU A 88 6.02 19.70 8.99
N GLU A 89 7.25 20.18 9.22
CA GLU A 89 7.57 20.92 10.44
C GLU A 89 6.78 22.22 10.56
N ARG A 90 6.64 22.95 9.45
CA ARG A 90 5.84 24.17 9.42
C ARG A 90 4.37 23.92 9.68
N LEU A 91 3.85 22.81 9.12
CA LEU A 91 2.46 22.42 9.36
C LEU A 91 2.24 22.04 10.82
N ALA A 92 3.15 21.27 11.42
CA ALA A 92 3.08 20.90 12.83
C ALA A 92 3.09 22.14 13.74
N THR A 93 3.97 23.11 13.46
CA THR A 93 4.03 24.36 14.20
C THR A 93 2.71 25.15 14.12
N ARG A 94 2.09 25.19 12.94
CA ARG A 94 0.80 25.85 12.76
C ARG A 94 -0.32 25.17 13.55
N VAL A 95 -0.34 23.85 13.55
CA VAL A 95 -1.34 23.09 14.32
C VAL A 95 -1.18 23.32 15.81
N GLU A 96 0.06 23.29 16.32
CA GLU A 96 0.36 23.55 17.72
C GLU A 96 -0.04 24.99 18.13
N ALA A 97 0.26 25.98 17.30
CA ALA A 97 -0.10 27.35 17.54
C ALA A 97 -1.62 27.54 17.56
N LEU A 98 -2.34 26.86 16.68
CA LEU A 98 -3.79 26.90 16.67
C LEU A 98 -4.40 26.26 17.92
N ALA A 99 -3.87 25.12 18.34
CA ALA A 99 -4.31 24.43 19.55
C ALA A 99 -4.11 25.31 20.79
N ASP A 100 -2.94 25.95 20.92
CA ASP A 100 -2.65 26.90 22.01
C ASP A 100 -3.62 28.09 22.01
N SER A 101 -3.90 28.62 20.83
CA SER A 101 -4.84 29.74 20.69
C SER A 101 -6.25 29.34 21.12
N LEU A 102 -6.70 28.15 20.78
CA LEU A 102 -8.02 27.65 21.18
C LEU A 102 -8.09 27.40 22.68
N GLU A 103 -7.05 26.90 23.30
CA GLU A 103 -7.00 26.69 24.75
C GLU A 103 -7.05 28.01 25.50
N ARG A 104 -6.38 29.06 25.02
CA ARG A 104 -6.37 30.36 25.64
C ARG A 104 -7.69 31.10 25.49
N SER A 105 -8.48 30.83 24.46
CA SER A 105 -9.76 31.48 24.24
C SER A 105 -10.95 30.77 24.89
N ALA A 106 -10.72 29.62 25.51
CA ALA A 106 -11.75 28.85 26.20
C ALA A 106 -12.00 29.35 27.61
#